data_931a01b8d4682bbcd7e062416bb6663c
#
_entry.id   931a01b8d4682bbcd7e062416bb6663c
#
_cell.length_a   1.000
_cell.length_b   1.000
_cell.length_c   1.000
_cell.angle_alpha   90.00
_cell.angle_beta   90.00
_cell.angle_gamma   90.00
#
_symmetry.space_group_name_H-M   'P 1'
#
loop_
_entity.id
_entity.type
_entity.pdbx_description
1 polymer ?
#
loop_
_entity_poly.entity_id
_entity_poly.type
_entity_poly.pdbx_seq_one_letter_code
_entity_poly.pdbx_strand_id
1 'polypeptide(L)'
;MRISIIGPAHPLRGGIAHHVYWLRRELAARGHETQVLSFRKLYPRILFPGTTEVDTSGLALDAHAIPLLTPLNPLTWLRARRMVRDFSPNAVVFQWWQPFFGPLVGTLARSFRRARMRCVIECHNVFPHEGSFLDRKLIKFALSAADHLITHSARDRELLLSLLPGKEISVSPLPPIQEFSGGHTTLRNGRTLLFFGKVRKYKGLEVLLRAMPKVLARMDCCLKIVGEFYDSIEKYRQLIQEYRIEEKVHIDNRYVANEEVPGFFREADVLILPYVGASQSGVARIALSNALPVIASQVGGLAEVIEDNVTGLLFPAGDSDALADRIVHYFASDLGPVFSQNILRTSGPEQSGSTIIDVIEGGSPEP
;
A
#
# COMPACT_ATOMS: atom_id res chain seq x y z
N MET A 1 11.52 24.11 7.00
CA MET A 1 10.11 24.55 6.89
C MET A 1 9.29 23.92 8.01
N ARG A 2 8.08 24.44 8.28
CA ARG A 2 7.08 23.78 9.11
C ARG A 2 6.08 23.03 8.24
N ILE A 3 5.81 21.76 8.53
CA ILE A 3 4.94 20.93 7.71
C ILE A 3 3.96 20.17 8.61
N SER A 4 2.66 20.29 8.32
CA SER A 4 1.63 19.49 9.00
C SER A 4 1.21 18.32 8.13
N ILE A 5 1.22 17.10 8.68
CA ILE A 5 0.76 15.88 8.03
C ILE A 5 -0.58 15.48 8.65
N ILE A 6 -1.58 15.22 7.83
CA ILE A 6 -2.91 14.78 8.26
C ILE A 6 -3.21 13.43 7.64
N GLY A 7 -3.18 12.38 8.45
CA GLY A 7 -3.36 11.01 7.99
C GLY A 7 -3.42 9.99 9.13
N PRO A 8 -3.72 8.71 8.81
CA PRO A 8 -3.58 7.64 9.80
C PRO A 8 -2.12 7.48 10.21
N ALA A 9 -1.88 7.36 11.51
CA ALA A 9 -0.56 7.10 12.07
C ALA A 9 -0.69 6.18 13.28
N HIS A 10 0.41 5.56 13.70
CA HIS A 10 0.44 4.76 14.94
C HIS A 10 -0.29 5.49 16.10
N PRO A 11 -1.12 4.81 16.90
CA PRO A 11 -1.31 3.35 16.96
C PRO A 11 -2.30 2.76 15.94
N LEU A 12 -2.75 3.49 14.93
CA LEU A 12 -3.55 2.91 13.85
C LEU A 12 -2.66 2.05 12.95
N ARG A 13 -3.15 0.86 12.60
CA ARG A 13 -2.41 -0.09 11.75
C ARG A 13 -2.64 0.12 10.26
N GLY A 14 -1.65 -0.24 9.44
CA GLY A 14 -1.76 -0.35 7.99
C GLY A 14 -0.74 0.46 7.21
N GLY A 15 -0.65 0.18 5.91
CA GLY A 15 0.40 0.72 5.05
C GLY A 15 0.48 2.25 5.02
N ILE A 16 -0.66 2.95 5.14
CA ILE A 16 -0.67 4.43 5.18
C ILE A 16 -0.06 4.94 6.49
N ALA A 17 -0.31 4.26 7.62
CA ALA A 17 0.32 4.65 8.90
C ALA A 17 1.85 4.47 8.85
N HIS A 18 2.33 3.39 8.23
CA HIS A 18 3.76 3.19 7.97
C HIS A 18 4.32 4.26 7.03
N HIS A 19 3.56 4.64 6.01
CA HIS A 19 3.96 5.70 5.09
C HIS A 19 4.04 7.08 5.79
N VAL A 20 3.10 7.41 6.67
CA VAL A 20 3.14 8.65 7.48
C VAL A 20 4.36 8.66 8.41
N TYR A 21 4.71 7.51 9.01
CA TYR A 21 5.94 7.37 9.79
C TYR A 21 7.17 7.63 8.92
N TRP A 22 7.27 7.00 7.75
CA TRP A 22 8.35 7.22 6.80
C TRP A 22 8.45 8.70 6.39
N LEU A 23 7.33 9.29 5.95
CA LEU A 23 7.27 10.69 5.49
C LEU A 23 7.75 11.67 6.57
N ARG A 24 7.29 11.48 7.82
CA ARG A 24 7.74 12.31 8.94
C ARG A 24 9.24 12.17 9.17
N ARG A 25 9.76 10.96 9.15
CA ARG A 25 11.20 10.69 9.35
C ARG A 25 12.04 11.36 8.28
N GLU A 26 11.68 11.22 7.02
CA GLU A 26 12.40 11.83 5.90
C GLU A 26 12.37 13.36 5.94
N LEU A 27 11.21 13.95 6.25
CA LEU A 27 11.09 15.40 6.43
C LEU A 27 11.95 15.89 7.60
N ALA A 28 11.96 15.16 8.72
CA ALA A 28 12.81 15.51 9.87
C ALA A 28 14.30 15.38 9.55
N ALA A 29 14.71 14.37 8.78
CA ALA A 29 16.09 14.18 8.32
C ALA A 29 16.58 15.34 7.43
N ARG A 30 15.64 15.98 6.67
CA ARG A 30 15.92 17.20 5.90
C ARG A 30 15.82 18.49 6.72
N GLY A 31 15.66 18.41 8.04
CA GLY A 31 15.62 19.55 8.96
C GLY A 31 14.30 20.29 9.00
N HIS A 32 13.18 19.64 8.60
CA HIS A 32 11.85 20.24 8.73
C HIS A 32 11.25 19.98 10.11
N GLU A 33 10.54 20.98 10.63
CA GLU A 33 9.70 20.85 11.82
C GLU A 33 8.35 20.26 11.39
N THR A 34 7.95 19.14 11.98
CA THR A 34 6.76 18.40 11.57
C THR A 34 5.73 18.30 12.70
N GLN A 35 4.45 18.43 12.33
CA GLN A 35 3.29 18.13 13.17
C GLN A 35 2.46 17.06 12.48
N VAL A 36 2.12 15.96 13.19
CA VAL A 36 1.27 14.91 12.64
C VAL A 36 -0.07 14.89 13.38
N LEU A 37 -1.17 15.12 12.66
CA LEU A 37 -2.52 14.98 13.17
C LEU A 37 -3.13 13.68 12.64
N SER A 38 -3.49 12.79 13.56
CA SER A 38 -4.05 11.49 13.20
C SER A 38 -5.50 11.34 13.67
N PHE A 39 -6.06 10.19 13.38
CA PHE A 39 -7.43 9.86 13.73
C PHE A 39 -7.48 9.16 15.08
N ARG A 40 -8.50 9.50 15.88
CA ARG A 40 -8.90 8.69 17.05
C ARG A 40 -9.60 7.42 16.61
N LYS A 41 -10.35 7.51 15.51
CA LYS A 41 -11.12 6.43 14.92
C LYS A 41 -11.29 6.69 13.44
N LEU A 42 -10.98 5.70 12.61
CA LEU A 42 -11.10 5.81 11.15
C LEU A 42 -12.53 5.58 10.68
N TYR A 43 -13.17 4.53 11.20
CA TYR A 43 -14.50 4.11 10.75
C TYR A 43 -15.46 3.92 11.92
N PRO A 44 -16.77 4.14 11.73
CA PRO A 44 -17.78 3.60 12.62
C PRO A 44 -17.62 2.08 12.76
N ARG A 45 -17.84 1.54 13.96
CA ARG A 45 -17.61 0.11 14.25
C ARG A 45 -18.34 -0.84 13.29
N ILE A 46 -19.52 -0.40 12.78
CA ILE A 46 -20.35 -1.16 11.81
C ILE A 46 -19.68 -1.23 10.43
N LEU A 47 -18.83 -0.27 10.07
CA LEU A 47 -18.18 -0.19 8.75
C LEU A 47 -16.76 -0.77 8.74
N PHE A 48 -16.26 -1.20 9.91
CA PHE A 48 -14.92 -1.77 10.01
C PHE A 48 -15.00 -3.31 10.00
N PRO A 49 -14.52 -3.97 8.93
CA PRO A 49 -14.63 -5.43 8.80
C PRO A 49 -13.56 -6.22 9.56
N GLY A 50 -12.54 -5.54 10.10
CA GLY A 50 -11.43 -6.17 10.82
C GLY A 50 -11.69 -6.34 12.32
N THR A 51 -10.78 -7.04 13.02
CA THR A 51 -10.86 -7.27 14.47
C THR A 51 -10.47 -6.04 15.28
N THR A 52 -9.44 -5.31 14.86
CA THR A 52 -8.97 -4.07 15.50
C THR A 52 -8.39 -3.09 14.48
N GLU A 53 -8.51 -1.78 14.74
CA GLU A 53 -7.84 -0.73 13.97
C GLU A 53 -6.44 -0.40 14.55
N VAL A 54 -6.10 -0.97 15.71
CA VAL A 54 -4.88 -0.64 16.47
C VAL A 54 -3.78 -1.65 16.14
N ASP A 55 -2.58 -1.15 15.95
CA ASP A 55 -1.34 -1.92 15.84
C ASP A 55 -0.95 -2.46 17.22
N THR A 56 -0.74 -3.77 17.29
CA THR A 56 -0.34 -4.49 18.51
C THR A 56 1.12 -4.96 18.45
N SER A 57 1.88 -4.50 17.47
CA SER A 57 3.28 -4.86 17.29
C SER A 57 4.16 -4.29 18.41
N GLY A 58 5.21 -5.03 18.80
CA GLY A 58 6.25 -4.54 19.69
C GLY A 58 7.13 -3.48 19.03
N LEU A 59 7.33 -3.59 17.70
CA LEU A 59 7.98 -2.55 16.89
C LEU A 59 6.96 -1.48 16.52
N ALA A 60 6.87 -0.44 17.34
CA ALA A 60 6.00 0.70 17.09
C ALA A 60 6.64 1.66 16.08
N LEU A 61 6.00 1.83 14.91
CA LEU A 61 6.38 2.84 13.92
C LEU A 61 5.70 4.18 14.28
N ASP A 62 6.16 4.80 15.35
CA ASP A 62 5.54 5.98 15.94
C ASP A 62 5.94 7.27 15.23
N ALA A 63 4.98 7.89 14.56
CA ALA A 63 5.11 9.22 13.97
C ALA A 63 4.90 10.37 14.97
N HIS A 64 4.85 10.12 16.27
CA HIS A 64 4.50 11.09 17.33
C HIS A 64 3.24 11.87 16.99
N ALA A 65 2.23 11.16 16.51
CA ALA A 65 0.99 11.73 16.01
C ALA A 65 0.03 12.09 17.14
N ILE A 66 -0.70 13.19 16.94
CA ILE A 66 -1.77 13.61 17.85
C ILE A 66 -3.09 12.97 17.38
N PRO A 67 -3.68 12.02 18.10
CA PRO A 67 -4.92 11.35 17.72
C PRO A 67 -6.12 12.27 18.01
N LEU A 68 -6.54 13.05 17.02
CA LEU A 68 -7.55 14.09 17.18
C LEU A 68 -8.79 13.86 16.33
N LEU A 69 -8.62 13.45 15.07
CA LEU A 69 -9.67 13.47 14.07
C LEU A 69 -10.67 12.31 14.21
N THR A 70 -11.93 12.61 13.94
CA THR A 70 -13.00 11.64 13.74
C THR A 70 -13.80 12.07 12.50
N PRO A 71 -13.90 11.25 11.45
CA PRO A 71 -14.45 11.67 10.14
C PRO A 71 -15.87 12.23 10.19
N LEU A 72 -16.72 11.70 11.07
CA LEU A 72 -18.12 12.13 11.21
C LEU A 72 -18.35 13.20 12.29
N ASN A 73 -17.30 13.74 12.92
CA ASN A 73 -17.44 14.77 13.96
C ASN A 73 -16.76 16.08 13.57
N PRO A 74 -17.50 17.08 13.03
CA PRO A 74 -16.97 18.37 12.60
C PRO A 74 -16.27 19.18 13.72
N LEU A 75 -16.62 18.95 15.00
CA LEU A 75 -15.94 19.63 16.10
C LEU A 75 -14.45 19.26 16.18
N THR A 76 -14.12 18.00 15.80
CA THR A 76 -12.72 17.58 15.74
C THR A 76 -11.97 18.26 14.58
N TRP A 77 -12.67 18.57 13.48
CA TRP A 77 -12.10 19.30 12.35
C TRP A 77 -11.78 20.76 12.71
N LEU A 78 -12.67 21.40 13.49
CA LEU A 78 -12.42 22.76 13.99
C LEU A 78 -11.21 22.81 14.92
N ARG A 79 -11.06 21.79 15.80
CA ARG A 79 -9.88 21.68 16.67
C ARG A 79 -8.60 21.46 15.84
N ALA A 80 -8.63 20.55 14.86
CA ALA A 80 -7.50 20.31 13.96
C ALA A 80 -7.13 21.59 13.19
N ARG A 81 -8.14 22.31 12.66
CA ARG A 81 -7.92 23.60 12.01
C ARG A 81 -7.21 24.60 12.92
N ARG A 82 -7.62 24.70 14.19
CA ARG A 82 -6.97 25.60 15.16
C ARG A 82 -5.53 25.17 15.39
N MET A 83 -5.27 23.90 15.70
CA MET A 83 -3.93 23.39 15.96
C MET A 83 -2.98 23.61 14.78
N VAL A 84 -3.43 23.34 13.54
CA VAL A 84 -2.62 23.60 12.34
C VAL A 84 -2.33 25.10 12.19
N ARG A 85 -3.30 25.97 12.44
CA ARG A 85 -3.09 27.43 12.36
C ARG A 85 -2.14 27.93 13.43
N ASP A 86 -2.23 27.42 14.65
CA ASP A 86 -1.33 27.76 15.76
C ASP A 86 0.12 27.30 15.47
N PHE A 87 0.27 26.13 14.82
CA PHE A 87 1.57 25.64 14.34
C PHE A 87 2.10 26.46 13.14
N SER A 88 1.23 27.15 12.39
CA SER A 88 1.57 27.99 11.25
C SER A 88 2.48 27.32 10.20
N PRO A 89 2.08 26.16 9.63
CA PRO A 89 2.91 25.42 8.68
C PRO A 89 3.00 26.15 7.33
N ASN A 90 4.11 25.96 6.63
CA ASN A 90 4.28 26.36 5.23
C ASN A 90 3.46 25.45 4.29
N ALA A 91 3.39 24.16 4.61
CA ALA A 91 2.65 23.17 3.84
C ALA A 91 1.83 22.23 4.74
N VAL A 92 0.67 21.81 4.24
CA VAL A 92 -0.18 20.78 4.86
C VAL A 92 -0.33 19.64 3.89
N VAL A 93 0.07 18.45 4.31
CA VAL A 93 0.02 17.21 3.52
C VAL A 93 -1.10 16.33 4.01
N PHE A 94 -2.06 16.02 3.15
CA PHE A 94 -3.15 15.11 3.45
C PHE A 94 -2.89 13.75 2.84
N GLN A 95 -3.14 12.68 3.60
CA GLN A 95 -3.18 11.32 3.09
C GLN A 95 -4.60 11.00 2.63
N TRP A 96 -4.76 10.64 1.36
CA TRP A 96 -6.05 10.31 0.76
C TRP A 96 -6.12 8.85 0.34
N TRP A 97 -7.21 8.15 0.70
CA TRP A 97 -7.39 6.74 0.30
C TRP A 97 -8.84 6.31 0.07
N GLN A 98 -9.83 7.11 0.50
CA GLN A 98 -11.25 6.77 0.33
C GLN A 98 -12.15 8.01 0.29
N PRO A 99 -13.23 7.98 -0.54
CA PRO A 99 -14.20 9.07 -0.65
C PRO A 99 -14.92 9.43 0.65
N PHE A 100 -15.07 8.46 1.57
CA PHE A 100 -15.65 8.66 2.90
C PHE A 100 -15.00 9.82 3.68
N PHE A 101 -13.71 10.07 3.47
CA PHE A 101 -12.99 11.18 4.09
C PHE A 101 -13.13 12.51 3.31
N GLY A 102 -13.85 12.50 2.20
CA GLY A 102 -14.00 13.67 1.31
C GLY A 102 -14.48 14.94 2.01
N PRO A 103 -15.55 14.90 2.83
CA PRO A 103 -16.04 16.07 3.55
C PRO A 103 -14.99 16.68 4.49
N LEU A 104 -14.26 15.84 5.25
CA LEU A 104 -13.20 16.28 6.15
C LEU A 104 -12.03 16.90 5.38
N VAL A 105 -11.46 16.16 4.43
CA VAL A 105 -10.26 16.59 3.69
C VAL A 105 -10.58 17.85 2.89
N GLY A 106 -11.67 17.85 2.12
CA GLY A 106 -12.04 19.00 1.29
C GLY A 106 -12.35 20.26 2.08
N THR A 107 -12.93 20.14 3.27
CA THR A 107 -13.25 21.30 4.13
C THR A 107 -11.97 21.87 4.76
N LEU A 108 -11.11 21.02 5.31
CA LEU A 108 -9.86 21.45 5.93
C LEU A 108 -8.89 22.03 4.89
N ALA A 109 -8.70 21.38 3.75
CA ALA A 109 -7.80 21.86 2.70
C ALA A 109 -8.23 23.26 2.20
N ARG A 110 -9.53 23.48 1.91
CA ARG A 110 -10.02 24.81 1.53
C ARG A 110 -9.79 25.87 2.61
N SER A 111 -9.94 25.48 3.88
CA SER A 111 -9.69 26.38 5.01
C SER A 111 -8.22 26.79 5.10
N PHE A 112 -7.30 25.86 4.88
CA PHE A 112 -5.86 26.12 4.95
C PHE A 112 -5.38 26.93 3.74
N ARG A 113 -5.86 26.63 2.53
CA ARG A 113 -5.58 27.43 1.33
C ARG A 113 -6.04 28.89 1.47
N ARG A 114 -7.22 29.13 2.05
CA ARG A 114 -7.68 30.50 2.36
C ARG A 114 -6.76 31.20 3.35
N ALA A 115 -6.07 30.46 4.20
CA ALA A 115 -5.04 30.97 5.10
C ALA A 115 -3.64 31.02 4.48
N ARG A 116 -3.53 30.84 3.14
CA ARG A 116 -2.30 30.86 2.34
C ARG A 116 -1.28 29.77 2.71
N MET A 117 -1.75 28.66 3.27
CA MET A 117 -0.93 27.46 3.48
C MET A 117 -0.99 26.59 2.23
N ARG A 118 0.15 26.11 1.74
CA ARG A 118 0.22 25.17 0.62
C ARG A 118 -0.44 23.85 1.02
N CYS A 119 -1.38 23.34 0.22
CA CYS A 119 -2.08 22.08 0.48
C CYS A 119 -1.69 21.04 -0.57
N VAL A 120 -1.02 20.00 -0.14
CA VAL A 120 -0.68 18.82 -0.95
C VAL A 120 -1.58 17.67 -0.53
N ILE A 121 -2.16 16.94 -1.47
CA ILE A 121 -2.91 15.70 -1.17
C ILE A 121 -2.21 14.54 -1.86
N GLU A 122 -1.74 13.60 -1.06
CA GLU A 122 -1.12 12.36 -1.50
C GLU A 122 -2.17 11.26 -1.60
N CYS A 123 -2.37 10.73 -2.80
CA CYS A 123 -3.43 9.81 -3.15
C CYS A 123 -2.93 8.36 -3.20
N HIS A 124 -3.22 7.58 -2.15
CA HIS A 124 -2.92 6.14 -2.10
C HIS A 124 -3.90 5.31 -2.93
N ASN A 125 -5.14 5.76 -3.04
CA ASN A 125 -6.16 5.22 -3.94
C ASN A 125 -7.01 6.37 -4.47
N VAL A 126 -7.20 6.44 -5.78
CA VAL A 126 -8.04 7.48 -6.39
C VAL A 126 -9.51 7.12 -6.28
N PHE A 127 -9.87 5.90 -6.69
CA PHE A 127 -11.23 5.38 -6.63
C PHE A 127 -11.31 4.13 -5.76
N PRO A 128 -12.41 3.93 -5.03
CA PRO A 128 -12.70 2.63 -4.43
C PRO A 128 -12.91 1.60 -5.55
N HIS A 129 -12.57 0.33 -5.29
CA HIS A 129 -12.73 -0.76 -6.27
C HIS A 129 -14.20 -1.00 -6.65
N GLU A 130 -15.15 -0.54 -5.82
CA GLU A 130 -16.61 -0.60 -6.03
C GLU A 130 -17.18 0.81 -5.84
N GLY A 131 -16.87 1.73 -6.78
CA GLY A 131 -17.22 3.14 -6.65
C GLY A 131 -18.64 3.48 -7.12
N SER A 132 -19.32 4.39 -6.41
CA SER A 132 -20.61 4.97 -6.75
C SER A 132 -20.50 6.35 -7.40
N PHE A 133 -21.59 6.86 -7.96
CA PHE A 133 -21.67 8.24 -8.47
C PHE A 133 -21.40 9.28 -7.37
N LEU A 134 -21.82 9.01 -6.14
CA LEU A 134 -21.57 9.87 -4.99
C LEU A 134 -20.07 9.96 -4.68
N ASP A 135 -19.33 8.84 -4.80
CA ASP A 135 -17.89 8.80 -4.56
C ASP A 135 -17.16 9.76 -5.50
N ARG A 136 -17.56 9.82 -6.78
CA ARG A 136 -16.95 10.77 -7.75
C ARG A 136 -17.12 12.22 -7.31
N LYS A 137 -18.29 12.60 -6.76
CA LYS A 137 -18.54 13.95 -6.25
C LYS A 137 -17.67 14.24 -5.02
N LEU A 138 -17.56 13.29 -4.08
CA LEU A 138 -16.76 13.44 -2.88
C LEU A 138 -15.26 13.52 -3.20
N ILE A 139 -14.77 12.68 -4.12
CA ILE A 139 -13.40 12.73 -4.63
C ILE A 139 -13.11 14.11 -5.24
N LYS A 140 -13.98 14.55 -6.17
CA LYS A 140 -13.82 15.85 -6.82
C LYS A 140 -13.86 17.00 -5.81
N PHE A 141 -14.77 16.95 -4.83
CA PHE A 141 -14.84 17.93 -3.75
C PHE A 141 -13.55 17.97 -2.93
N ALA A 142 -13.00 16.84 -2.53
CA ALA A 142 -11.77 16.80 -1.72
C ALA A 142 -10.56 17.24 -2.54
N LEU A 143 -10.30 16.55 -3.66
CA LEU A 143 -9.03 16.69 -4.38
C LEU A 143 -8.90 18.01 -5.13
N SER A 144 -10.01 18.65 -5.57
CA SER A 144 -9.96 19.99 -6.12
C SER A 144 -9.45 21.04 -5.14
N ALA A 145 -9.51 20.77 -3.84
CA ALA A 145 -9.05 21.65 -2.79
C ALA A 145 -7.51 21.71 -2.64
N ALA A 146 -6.77 20.76 -3.18
CA ALA A 146 -5.31 20.76 -3.13
C ALA A 146 -4.70 21.82 -4.04
N ASP A 147 -3.51 22.29 -3.74
CA ASP A 147 -2.65 23.03 -4.68
C ASP A 147 -1.94 22.04 -5.60
N HIS A 148 -1.45 20.93 -5.06
CA HIS A 148 -0.78 19.87 -5.78
C HIS A 148 -1.31 18.49 -5.35
N LEU A 149 -1.39 17.53 -6.28
CA LEU A 149 -1.71 16.14 -6.01
C LEU A 149 -0.49 15.25 -6.27
N ILE A 150 -0.31 14.25 -5.42
CA ILE A 150 0.70 13.20 -5.63
C ILE A 150 -0.03 11.89 -5.81
N THR A 151 0.37 11.09 -6.79
CA THR A 151 -0.07 9.71 -6.99
C THR A 151 1.12 8.77 -7.02
N HIS A 152 0.85 7.48 -6.95
CA HIS A 152 1.90 6.46 -6.91
C HIS A 152 1.99 5.64 -8.21
N SER A 153 1.18 5.97 -9.21
CA SER A 153 1.20 5.32 -10.53
C SER A 153 0.81 6.29 -11.65
N ALA A 154 1.34 6.05 -12.85
CA ALA A 154 0.97 6.80 -14.05
C ALA A 154 -0.52 6.64 -14.36
N ARG A 155 -1.07 5.44 -14.17
CA ARG A 155 -2.50 5.15 -14.33
C ARG A 155 -3.38 6.02 -13.43
N ASP A 156 -3.04 6.16 -12.14
CA ASP A 156 -3.81 6.98 -11.20
C ASP A 156 -3.71 8.47 -11.57
N ARG A 157 -2.56 8.92 -12.12
CA ARG A 157 -2.41 10.28 -12.65
C ARG A 157 -3.37 10.53 -13.80
N GLU A 158 -3.46 9.64 -14.78
CA GLU A 158 -4.39 9.75 -15.90
C GLU A 158 -5.85 9.82 -15.44
N LEU A 159 -6.22 8.94 -14.49
CA LEU A 159 -7.56 8.95 -13.89
C LEU A 159 -7.87 10.29 -13.21
N LEU A 160 -6.93 10.85 -12.47
CA LEU A 160 -7.10 12.16 -11.84
C LEU A 160 -7.16 13.29 -12.85
N LEU A 161 -6.34 13.30 -13.90
CA LEU A 161 -6.39 14.30 -14.95
C LEU A 161 -7.75 14.29 -15.67
N SER A 162 -8.34 13.11 -15.89
CA SER A 162 -9.68 12.99 -16.47
C SER A 162 -10.77 13.57 -15.55
N LEU A 163 -10.57 13.48 -14.22
CA LEU A 163 -11.53 13.98 -13.23
C LEU A 163 -11.34 15.47 -12.92
N LEU A 164 -10.11 15.94 -12.92
CA LEU A 164 -9.66 17.28 -12.54
C LEU A 164 -8.70 17.85 -13.59
N PRO A 165 -9.21 18.22 -14.79
CA PRO A 165 -8.37 18.79 -15.84
C PRO A 165 -7.65 20.06 -15.37
N GLY A 166 -6.38 20.20 -15.73
CA GLY A 166 -5.54 21.34 -15.37
C GLY A 166 -5.00 21.33 -13.94
N LYS A 167 -5.18 20.22 -13.18
CA LYS A 167 -4.58 20.09 -11.85
C LYS A 167 -3.11 19.66 -11.97
N GLU A 168 -2.24 20.24 -11.15
CA GLU A 168 -0.87 19.77 -11.00
C GLU A 168 -0.85 18.43 -10.28
N ILE A 169 -0.29 17.40 -10.94
CA ILE A 169 -0.25 16.03 -10.44
C ILE A 169 1.12 15.42 -10.73
N SER A 170 1.84 15.08 -9.68
CA SER A 170 3.10 14.33 -9.77
C SER A 170 2.89 12.85 -9.51
N VAL A 171 3.71 12.03 -10.17
CA VAL A 171 3.79 10.59 -9.89
C VAL A 171 5.05 10.35 -9.07
N SER A 172 4.89 9.73 -7.92
CA SER A 172 5.99 9.25 -7.10
C SER A 172 5.68 7.83 -6.62
N PRO A 173 6.46 6.84 -7.02
CA PRO A 173 6.28 5.48 -6.51
C PRO A 173 6.34 5.46 -4.98
N LEU A 174 5.60 4.54 -4.35
CA LEU A 174 5.70 4.34 -2.91
C LEU A 174 7.14 4.02 -2.51
N PRO A 175 7.67 4.63 -1.44
CA PRO A 175 9.01 4.32 -0.96
C PRO A 175 9.10 2.87 -0.48
N PRO A 176 10.31 2.28 -0.48
CA PRO A 176 10.55 0.98 0.14
C PRO A 176 10.31 1.07 1.65
N ILE A 177 9.80 -0.01 2.23
CA ILE A 177 9.57 -0.10 3.68
C ILE A 177 10.79 -0.77 4.31
N GLN A 178 11.82 0.03 4.62
CA GLN A 178 13.10 -0.44 5.13
C GLN A 178 12.97 -1.17 6.47
N GLU A 179 12.01 -0.77 7.31
CA GLU A 179 11.74 -1.38 8.62
C GLU A 179 11.35 -2.87 8.51
N PHE A 180 10.91 -3.30 7.33
CA PHE A 180 10.57 -4.70 7.04
C PHE A 180 11.64 -5.41 6.21
N SER A 181 12.81 -4.81 6.03
CA SER A 181 13.94 -5.47 5.39
C SER A 181 14.62 -6.41 6.38
N GLY A 182 14.55 -7.71 6.11
CA GLY A 182 15.12 -8.76 6.97
C GLY A 182 16.54 -9.18 6.61
N GLY A 183 17.20 -8.43 5.74
CA GLY A 183 18.47 -8.85 5.14
C GLY A 183 18.28 -9.86 3.99
N HIS A 184 19.26 -9.92 3.11
CA HIS A 184 19.20 -10.79 1.94
C HIS A 184 19.70 -12.18 2.29
N THR A 185 18.83 -13.18 2.19
CA THR A 185 19.23 -14.59 2.27
C THR A 185 19.39 -15.11 0.84
N THR A 186 20.62 -15.36 0.43
CA THR A 186 20.95 -15.87 -0.92
C THR A 186 20.61 -17.34 -1.13
N LEU A 187 20.27 -18.07 -0.07
CA LEU A 187 20.00 -19.51 -0.12
C LEU A 187 18.52 -19.77 0.22
N ARG A 188 17.66 -19.68 -0.78
CA ARG A 188 16.29 -20.16 -0.75
C ARG A 188 16.28 -21.53 -1.42
N ASN A 189 16.25 -22.60 -0.61
CA ASN A 189 16.34 -23.99 -1.09
C ASN A 189 14.98 -24.68 -1.13
N GLY A 190 13.92 -23.92 -0.91
CA GLY A 190 12.56 -24.42 -0.90
C GLY A 190 11.81 -24.09 -2.20
N ARG A 191 10.52 -24.42 -2.19
CA ARG A 191 9.55 -24.01 -3.21
C ARG A 191 8.33 -23.46 -2.47
N THR A 192 8.56 -22.39 -1.70
CA THR A 192 7.55 -21.74 -0.86
C THR A 192 6.98 -20.54 -1.59
N LEU A 193 5.71 -20.63 -1.94
CA LEU A 193 4.91 -19.53 -2.44
C LEU A 193 4.34 -18.77 -1.24
N LEU A 194 4.44 -17.43 -1.24
CA LEU A 194 3.87 -16.58 -0.21
C LEU A 194 2.72 -15.75 -0.78
N PHE A 195 1.56 -15.81 -0.13
CA PHE A 195 0.50 -14.81 -0.27
C PHE A 195 0.39 -14.06 1.06
N PHE A 196 0.58 -12.73 1.06
CA PHE A 196 0.71 -11.94 2.28
C PHE A 196 -0.25 -10.75 2.37
N GLY A 197 -0.69 -10.45 3.61
CA GLY A 197 -1.45 -9.26 3.97
C GLY A 197 -2.96 -9.50 4.02
N LYS A 198 -3.74 -8.42 4.23
CA LYS A 198 -5.20 -8.50 4.39
C LYS A 198 -5.85 -9.23 3.23
N VAL A 199 -6.56 -10.34 3.50
CA VAL A 199 -7.25 -11.12 2.47
C VAL A 199 -8.59 -10.46 2.15
N ARG A 200 -8.72 -9.97 0.91
CA ARG A 200 -9.94 -9.36 0.35
C ARG A 200 -10.17 -9.88 -1.07
N LYS A 201 -11.41 -9.87 -1.52
CA LYS A 201 -11.82 -10.38 -2.84
C LYS A 201 -10.93 -9.87 -3.99
N TYR A 202 -10.65 -8.56 -4.01
CA TYR A 202 -9.83 -7.98 -5.07
C TYR A 202 -8.38 -8.49 -5.12
N LYS A 203 -7.88 -9.07 -4.03
CA LYS A 203 -6.52 -9.67 -3.98
C LYS A 203 -6.42 -11.04 -4.64
N GLY A 204 -7.54 -11.61 -5.09
CA GLY A 204 -7.57 -12.74 -5.99
C GLY A 204 -7.03 -14.05 -5.42
N LEU A 205 -7.11 -14.29 -4.09
CA LEU A 205 -6.66 -15.56 -3.49
C LEU A 205 -7.33 -16.77 -4.16
N GLU A 206 -8.57 -16.63 -4.63
CA GLU A 206 -9.26 -17.70 -5.38
C GLU A 206 -8.55 -18.07 -6.68
N VAL A 207 -7.96 -17.09 -7.37
CA VAL A 207 -7.20 -17.32 -8.61
C VAL A 207 -5.96 -18.17 -8.31
N LEU A 208 -5.27 -17.88 -7.20
CA LEU A 208 -4.11 -18.66 -6.78
C LEU A 208 -4.51 -20.08 -6.37
N LEU A 209 -5.58 -20.24 -5.57
CA LEU A 209 -6.03 -21.57 -5.17
C LEU A 209 -6.47 -22.43 -6.37
N ARG A 210 -7.08 -21.84 -7.40
CA ARG A 210 -7.41 -22.54 -8.66
C ARG A 210 -6.16 -22.93 -9.47
N ALA A 211 -5.09 -22.17 -9.38
CA ALA A 211 -3.82 -22.46 -10.06
C ALA A 211 -3.08 -23.64 -9.39
N MET A 212 -3.19 -23.80 -8.06
CA MET A 212 -2.41 -24.76 -7.27
C MET A 212 -2.48 -26.21 -7.76
N PRO A 213 -3.65 -26.81 -8.12
CA PRO A 213 -3.69 -28.17 -8.64
C PRO A 213 -2.81 -28.38 -9.88
N LYS A 214 -2.78 -27.38 -10.80
CA LYS A 214 -1.97 -27.43 -12.02
C LYS A 214 -0.48 -27.27 -11.74
N VAL A 215 -0.13 -26.48 -10.73
CA VAL A 215 1.25 -26.34 -10.25
C VAL A 215 1.70 -27.66 -9.62
N LEU A 216 0.92 -28.21 -8.69
CA LEU A 216 1.25 -29.44 -7.96
C LEU A 216 1.32 -30.67 -8.84
N ALA A 217 0.59 -30.70 -9.95
CA ALA A 217 0.71 -31.77 -10.96
C ALA A 217 2.07 -31.74 -11.70
N ARG A 218 2.80 -30.63 -11.66
CA ARG A 218 4.06 -30.43 -12.41
C ARG A 218 5.28 -30.30 -11.50
N MET A 219 5.09 -29.88 -10.25
CA MET A 219 6.19 -29.70 -9.28
C MET A 219 5.67 -29.75 -7.85
N ASP A 220 6.51 -30.18 -6.93
CA ASP A 220 6.22 -30.08 -5.50
C ASP A 220 6.53 -28.66 -4.96
N CYS A 221 5.58 -28.06 -4.24
CA CYS A 221 5.73 -26.77 -3.59
C CYS A 221 4.73 -26.62 -2.44
N CYS A 222 4.91 -25.60 -1.59
CA CYS A 222 3.94 -25.24 -0.58
C CYS A 222 3.48 -23.80 -0.74
N LEU A 223 2.23 -23.51 -0.36
CA LEU A 223 1.65 -22.18 -0.33
C LEU A 223 1.42 -21.76 1.12
N LYS A 224 2.04 -20.64 1.51
CA LYS A 224 1.77 -19.96 2.79
C LYS A 224 0.84 -18.76 2.52
N ILE A 225 -0.34 -18.77 3.14
CA ILE A 225 -1.31 -17.69 3.12
C ILE A 225 -1.26 -17.03 4.49
N VAL A 226 -0.75 -15.80 4.56
CA VAL A 226 -0.47 -15.11 5.83
C VAL A 226 -1.19 -13.77 5.86
N GLY A 227 -2.07 -13.58 6.85
CA GLY A 227 -2.77 -12.31 7.06
C GLY A 227 -4.24 -12.46 7.42
N GLU A 228 -4.81 -11.37 7.88
CA GLU A 228 -6.18 -11.32 8.38
C GLU A 228 -7.20 -11.37 7.23
N PHE A 229 -8.17 -12.28 7.35
CA PHE A 229 -9.25 -12.44 6.39
C PHE A 229 -10.36 -11.42 6.68
N TYR A 230 -10.70 -10.61 5.69
CA TYR A 230 -11.82 -9.67 5.70
C TYR A 230 -13.07 -10.22 5.01
N ASP A 231 -12.90 -11.33 4.28
CA ASP A 231 -13.97 -12.15 3.72
C ASP A 231 -14.08 -13.45 4.54
N SER A 232 -15.15 -14.24 4.30
CA SER A 232 -15.31 -15.53 4.97
C SER A 232 -14.16 -16.49 4.63
N ILE A 233 -13.38 -16.91 5.63
CA ILE A 233 -12.31 -17.88 5.49
C ILE A 233 -12.83 -19.26 5.04
N GLU A 234 -14.05 -19.61 5.42
CA GLU A 234 -14.67 -20.90 5.10
C GLU A 234 -14.79 -21.13 3.60
N LYS A 235 -15.05 -20.07 2.84
CA LYS A 235 -15.04 -20.10 1.37
C LYS A 235 -13.71 -20.61 0.81
N TYR A 236 -12.60 -20.14 1.36
CA TYR A 236 -11.26 -20.52 0.91
C TYR A 236 -10.89 -21.93 1.38
N ARG A 237 -11.33 -22.32 2.60
CA ARG A 237 -11.16 -23.70 3.09
C ARG A 237 -11.91 -24.72 2.22
N GLN A 238 -13.13 -24.39 1.81
CA GLN A 238 -13.90 -25.23 0.88
C GLN A 238 -13.18 -25.41 -0.46
N LEU A 239 -12.61 -24.34 -1.04
CA LEU A 239 -11.82 -24.46 -2.28
C LEU A 239 -10.57 -25.33 -2.10
N ILE A 240 -9.87 -25.21 -0.96
CA ILE A 240 -8.70 -26.02 -0.65
C ILE A 240 -9.08 -27.51 -0.59
N GLN A 241 -10.21 -27.85 0.05
CA GLN A 241 -10.74 -29.22 0.10
C GLN A 241 -11.21 -29.72 -1.28
N GLU A 242 -11.95 -28.89 -2.01
CA GLU A 242 -12.41 -29.22 -3.37
C GLU A 242 -11.25 -29.57 -4.30
N TYR A 243 -10.16 -28.80 -4.19
CA TYR A 243 -8.96 -29.02 -5.00
C TYR A 243 -8.00 -30.06 -4.43
N ARG A 244 -8.27 -30.63 -3.24
CA ARG A 244 -7.45 -31.64 -2.56
C ARG A 244 -5.99 -31.20 -2.38
N ILE A 245 -5.80 -29.98 -1.88
CA ILE A 245 -4.48 -29.35 -1.70
C ILE A 245 -4.17 -29.00 -0.24
N GLU A 246 -4.90 -29.58 0.73
CA GLU A 246 -4.82 -29.28 2.16
C GLU A 246 -3.39 -29.43 2.71
N GLU A 247 -2.69 -30.50 2.29
CA GLU A 247 -1.32 -30.79 2.76
C GLU A 247 -0.28 -29.78 2.24
N LYS A 248 -0.62 -29.02 1.19
CA LYS A 248 0.30 -28.07 0.52
C LYS A 248 -0.03 -26.62 0.80
N VAL A 249 -1.12 -26.32 1.54
CA VAL A 249 -1.57 -24.95 1.83
C VAL A 249 -1.62 -24.71 3.34
N HIS A 250 -0.84 -23.76 3.79
CA HIS A 250 -0.82 -23.32 5.19
C HIS A 250 -1.45 -21.94 5.34
N ILE A 251 -2.46 -21.82 6.21
CA ILE A 251 -3.14 -20.55 6.49
C ILE A 251 -2.77 -20.05 7.88
N ASP A 252 -2.18 -18.86 7.95
CA ASP A 252 -1.99 -18.08 9.18
C ASP A 252 -2.94 -16.89 9.16
N ASN A 253 -4.17 -17.07 9.73
CA ASN A 253 -5.21 -16.05 9.75
C ASN A 253 -5.09 -15.17 10.99
N ARG A 254 -4.20 -14.19 10.93
CA ARG A 254 -4.03 -13.19 11.98
C ARG A 254 -3.43 -11.90 11.43
N TYR A 255 -3.50 -10.85 12.24
CA TYR A 255 -2.63 -9.70 12.03
C TYR A 255 -1.19 -10.09 12.35
N VAL A 256 -0.28 -9.87 11.42
CA VAL A 256 1.16 -10.13 11.61
C VAL A 256 1.80 -8.89 12.22
N ALA A 257 2.47 -9.06 13.35
CA ALA A 257 3.20 -7.98 13.99
C ALA A 257 4.38 -7.49 13.12
N ASN A 258 4.71 -6.21 13.20
CA ASN A 258 5.71 -5.59 12.33
C ASN A 258 7.07 -6.31 12.38
N GLU A 259 7.49 -6.74 13.57
CA GLU A 259 8.73 -7.47 13.81
C GLU A 259 8.77 -8.87 13.20
N GLU A 260 7.61 -9.49 12.96
CA GLU A 260 7.50 -10.82 12.34
C GLU A 260 7.54 -10.77 10.81
N VAL A 261 7.12 -9.64 10.22
CA VAL A 261 6.99 -9.50 8.75
C VAL A 261 8.25 -9.94 8.00
N PRO A 262 9.46 -9.51 8.37
CA PRO A 262 10.68 -9.92 7.65
C PRO A 262 10.91 -11.44 7.63
N GLY A 263 10.47 -12.15 8.66
CA GLY A 263 10.58 -13.62 8.76
C GLY A 263 9.86 -14.32 7.62
N PHE A 264 8.59 -13.96 7.37
CA PHE A 264 7.79 -14.55 6.29
C PHE A 264 8.39 -14.32 4.90
N PHE A 265 8.93 -13.12 4.67
CA PHE A 265 9.55 -12.79 3.38
C PHE A 265 10.91 -13.47 3.17
N ARG A 266 11.65 -13.75 4.24
CA ARG A 266 12.91 -14.52 4.16
C ARG A 266 12.69 -16.00 3.87
N GLU A 267 11.61 -16.58 4.42
CA GLU A 267 11.27 -18.00 4.24
C GLU A 267 10.65 -18.32 2.87
N ALA A 268 10.18 -17.30 2.16
CA ALA A 268 9.52 -17.46 0.87
C ALA A 268 10.52 -17.42 -0.28
N ASP A 269 10.26 -18.21 -1.33
CA ASP A 269 11.02 -18.17 -2.58
C ASP A 269 10.44 -17.17 -3.58
N VAL A 270 9.13 -16.93 -3.52
CA VAL A 270 8.43 -15.99 -4.38
C VAL A 270 7.16 -15.48 -3.71
N LEU A 271 6.87 -14.19 -3.88
CA LEU A 271 5.59 -13.60 -3.49
C LEU A 271 4.59 -13.70 -4.64
N ILE A 272 3.37 -14.14 -4.37
CA ILE A 272 2.30 -14.21 -5.37
C ILE A 272 1.24 -13.12 -5.09
N LEU A 273 1.02 -12.25 -6.06
CA LEU A 273 0.03 -11.17 -6.01
C LEU A 273 -1.00 -11.31 -7.14
N PRO A 274 -1.99 -12.20 -7.00
CA PRO A 274 -2.94 -12.55 -8.06
C PRO A 274 -4.13 -11.58 -8.10
N TYR A 275 -3.87 -10.28 -7.91
CA TYR A 275 -4.89 -9.26 -7.75
C TYR A 275 -5.77 -9.14 -9.00
N VAL A 276 -7.07 -9.00 -8.81
CA VAL A 276 -8.03 -8.75 -9.90
C VAL A 276 -8.25 -7.23 -10.12
N GLY A 277 -7.73 -6.41 -9.19
CA GLY A 277 -7.71 -4.95 -9.30
C GLY A 277 -6.83 -4.37 -8.22
N ALA A 278 -6.00 -3.41 -8.57
CA ALA A 278 -5.13 -2.70 -7.62
C ALA A 278 -4.80 -1.30 -8.13
N SER A 279 -4.62 -0.34 -7.24
CA SER A 279 -3.92 0.92 -7.53
C SER A 279 -2.44 0.76 -7.24
N GLN A 280 -2.10 0.30 -6.03
CA GLN A 280 -0.73 0.06 -5.56
C GLN A 280 -0.68 -1.13 -4.59
N SER A 281 0.54 -1.63 -4.31
CA SER A 281 0.73 -2.69 -3.33
C SER A 281 1.95 -2.43 -2.43
N GLY A 282 1.67 -2.07 -1.17
CA GLY A 282 2.72 -2.02 -0.14
C GLY A 282 3.40 -3.38 0.08
N VAL A 283 2.67 -4.49 -0.14
CA VAL A 283 3.22 -5.85 -0.02
C VAL A 283 4.27 -6.13 -1.10
N ALA A 284 4.05 -5.64 -2.34
CA ALA A 284 5.07 -5.71 -3.39
C ALA A 284 6.33 -4.95 -2.99
N ARG A 285 6.18 -3.76 -2.39
CA ARG A 285 7.33 -2.98 -1.90
C ARG A 285 8.10 -3.70 -0.79
N ILE A 286 7.41 -4.36 0.14
CA ILE A 286 8.06 -5.19 1.16
C ILE A 286 8.86 -6.33 0.50
N ALA A 287 8.30 -7.00 -0.52
CA ALA A 287 9.00 -8.07 -1.23
C ALA A 287 10.29 -7.55 -1.89
N LEU A 288 10.19 -6.44 -2.62
CA LEU A 288 11.36 -5.83 -3.27
C LEU A 288 12.41 -5.37 -2.25
N SER A 289 12.00 -4.81 -1.09
CA SER A 289 12.93 -4.46 0.00
C SER A 289 13.65 -5.67 0.61
N ASN A 290 13.11 -6.89 0.41
CA ASN A 290 13.71 -8.14 0.83
C ASN A 290 14.35 -8.92 -0.33
N ALA A 291 14.56 -8.29 -1.48
CA ALA A 291 15.01 -8.93 -2.71
C ALA A 291 14.21 -10.20 -3.06
N LEU A 292 12.91 -10.26 -2.68
CA LEU A 292 12.02 -11.36 -2.97
C LEU A 292 11.34 -11.14 -4.32
N PRO A 293 11.55 -12.01 -5.33
CA PRO A 293 10.86 -11.94 -6.60
C PRO A 293 9.34 -12.03 -6.44
N VAL A 294 8.62 -11.42 -7.39
CA VAL A 294 7.16 -11.34 -7.34
C VAL A 294 6.55 -11.91 -8.61
N ILE A 295 5.55 -12.78 -8.49
CA ILE A 295 4.68 -13.16 -9.60
C ILE A 295 3.36 -12.42 -9.39
N ALA A 296 3.03 -11.49 -10.27
CA ALA A 296 1.89 -10.59 -10.11
C ALA A 296 0.97 -10.57 -11.33
N SER A 297 -0.31 -10.30 -11.09
CA SER A 297 -1.23 -9.99 -12.17
C SER A 297 -0.94 -8.62 -12.77
N GLN A 298 -1.13 -8.49 -14.07
CA GLN A 298 -0.93 -7.25 -14.83
C GLN A 298 -2.09 -6.27 -14.60
N VAL A 299 -2.18 -5.70 -13.37
CA VAL A 299 -3.23 -4.76 -12.99
C VAL A 299 -2.67 -3.52 -12.31
N GLY A 300 -3.22 -2.37 -12.65
CA GLY A 300 -2.92 -1.09 -11.99
C GLY A 300 -1.43 -0.81 -11.88
N GLY A 301 -1.04 -0.25 -10.76
CA GLY A 301 0.35 0.07 -10.46
C GLY A 301 1.24 -1.14 -10.17
N LEU A 302 0.73 -2.38 -10.09
CA LEU A 302 1.59 -3.57 -9.95
C LEU A 302 2.48 -3.76 -11.19
N ALA A 303 1.91 -3.56 -12.39
CA ALA A 303 2.65 -3.66 -13.64
C ALA A 303 3.71 -2.55 -13.83
N GLU A 304 3.60 -1.46 -13.05
CA GLU A 304 4.59 -0.38 -13.05
C GLU A 304 5.74 -0.64 -12.05
N VAL A 305 5.51 -1.52 -11.07
CA VAL A 305 6.47 -1.82 -9.99
C VAL A 305 7.29 -3.06 -10.29
N ILE A 306 6.68 -4.05 -10.97
CA ILE A 306 7.31 -5.32 -11.30
C ILE A 306 7.73 -5.28 -12.79
N GLU A 307 9.02 -5.34 -13.02
CA GLU A 307 9.58 -5.44 -14.35
C GLU A 307 9.57 -6.91 -14.79
N ASP A 308 8.71 -7.21 -15.80
CA ASP A 308 8.48 -8.59 -16.26
C ASP A 308 9.78 -9.22 -16.81
N ASN A 309 10.07 -10.44 -16.37
CA ASN A 309 11.29 -11.19 -16.66
C ASN A 309 12.61 -10.56 -16.14
N VAL A 310 12.51 -9.54 -15.28
CA VAL A 310 13.69 -8.87 -14.66
C VAL A 310 13.64 -8.95 -13.14
N THR A 311 12.58 -8.45 -12.52
CA THR A 311 12.38 -8.46 -11.06
C THR A 311 11.26 -9.40 -10.63
N GLY A 312 10.53 -9.96 -11.56
CA GLY A 312 9.40 -10.86 -11.34
C GLY A 312 8.77 -11.32 -12.64
N LEU A 313 7.59 -11.91 -12.55
CA LEU A 313 6.81 -12.35 -13.69
C LEU A 313 5.40 -11.75 -13.65
N LEU A 314 4.90 -11.32 -14.80
CA LEU A 314 3.54 -10.81 -14.93
C LEU A 314 2.63 -11.83 -15.65
N PHE A 315 1.35 -11.85 -15.26
CA PHE A 315 0.32 -12.68 -15.91
C PHE A 315 -1.01 -11.93 -16.03
N PRO A 316 -1.92 -12.32 -16.94
CA PRO A 316 -3.23 -11.69 -17.09
C PRO A 316 -4.09 -11.84 -15.84
N ALA A 317 -4.75 -10.77 -15.40
CA ALA A 317 -5.58 -10.78 -14.19
C ALA A 317 -6.74 -11.79 -14.29
N GLY A 318 -6.93 -12.57 -13.23
CA GLY A 318 -7.99 -13.58 -13.14
C GLY A 318 -7.69 -14.90 -13.86
N ASP A 319 -6.59 -14.98 -14.59
CA ASP A 319 -6.17 -16.18 -15.34
C ASP A 319 -5.35 -17.10 -14.44
N SER A 320 -6.01 -18.13 -13.88
CA SER A 320 -5.36 -19.12 -13.02
C SER A 320 -4.42 -20.06 -13.80
N ASP A 321 -4.63 -20.25 -15.08
CA ASP A 321 -3.82 -21.11 -15.93
C ASP A 321 -2.49 -20.42 -16.26
N ALA A 322 -2.55 -19.18 -16.67
CA ALA A 322 -1.36 -18.36 -16.87
C ALA A 322 -0.56 -18.21 -15.57
N LEU A 323 -1.22 -18.04 -14.41
CA LEU A 323 -0.54 -18.02 -13.11
C LEU A 323 0.21 -19.32 -12.84
N ALA A 324 -0.44 -20.49 -13.06
CA ALA A 324 0.19 -21.78 -12.87
C ALA A 324 1.42 -21.94 -13.77
N ASP A 325 1.33 -21.54 -15.04
CA ASP A 325 2.44 -21.61 -15.98
C ASP A 325 3.61 -20.70 -15.56
N ARG A 326 3.33 -19.49 -15.08
CA ARG A 326 4.36 -18.56 -14.55
C ARG A 326 5.05 -19.11 -13.31
N ILE A 327 4.31 -19.72 -12.37
CA ILE A 327 4.90 -20.34 -11.17
C ILE A 327 5.84 -21.49 -11.58
N VAL A 328 5.38 -22.39 -12.44
CA VAL A 328 6.20 -23.52 -12.90
C VAL A 328 7.43 -23.03 -13.68
N HIS A 329 7.26 -22.07 -14.58
CA HIS A 329 8.37 -21.46 -15.32
C HIS A 329 9.42 -20.84 -14.40
N TYR A 330 8.98 -20.08 -13.39
CA TYR A 330 9.86 -19.46 -12.40
C TYR A 330 10.82 -20.45 -11.74
N PHE A 331 10.30 -21.59 -11.29
CA PHE A 331 11.11 -22.62 -10.62
C PHE A 331 11.88 -23.50 -11.61
N ALA A 332 11.28 -23.87 -12.75
CA ALA A 332 11.93 -24.72 -13.76
C ALA A 332 13.14 -24.05 -14.41
N SER A 333 13.11 -22.72 -14.52
CA SER A 333 14.19 -21.92 -15.10
C SER A 333 15.13 -21.29 -14.06
N ASP A 334 14.96 -21.64 -12.77
CA ASP A 334 15.76 -21.13 -11.64
C ASP A 334 15.91 -19.59 -11.63
N LEU A 335 14.80 -18.87 -11.86
CA LEU A 335 14.80 -17.41 -12.02
C LEU A 335 15.02 -16.65 -10.70
N GLY A 336 14.81 -17.32 -9.57
CA GLY A 336 14.88 -16.71 -8.25
C GLY A 336 16.16 -15.93 -7.98
N PRO A 337 17.35 -16.54 -8.09
CA PRO A 337 18.63 -15.86 -7.85
C PRO A 337 18.85 -14.66 -8.79
N VAL A 338 18.51 -14.81 -10.07
CA VAL A 338 18.68 -13.75 -11.07
C VAL A 338 17.78 -12.56 -10.75
N PHE A 339 16.50 -12.78 -10.49
CA PHE A 339 15.57 -11.72 -10.15
C PHE A 339 15.90 -11.05 -8.83
N SER A 340 16.30 -11.82 -7.81
CA SER A 340 16.77 -11.26 -6.53
C SER A 340 17.96 -10.33 -6.73
N GLN A 341 18.94 -10.72 -7.55
CA GLN A 341 20.09 -9.88 -7.85
C GLN A 341 19.71 -8.61 -8.63
N ASN A 342 18.78 -8.72 -9.57
CA ASN A 342 18.28 -7.56 -10.32
C ASN A 342 17.55 -6.59 -9.40
N ILE A 343 16.69 -7.09 -8.48
CA ILE A 343 16.00 -6.27 -7.49
C ILE A 343 17.02 -5.48 -6.64
N LEU A 344 18.10 -6.12 -6.19
CA LEU A 344 19.15 -5.45 -5.42
C LEU A 344 19.84 -4.34 -6.20
N ARG A 345 20.04 -4.51 -7.50
CA ARG A 345 20.67 -3.51 -8.38
C ARG A 345 19.76 -2.33 -8.65
N THR A 346 18.44 -2.57 -8.80
CA THR A 346 17.45 -1.55 -9.16
C THR A 346 16.86 -0.84 -7.93
N SER A 347 16.93 -1.44 -6.74
CA SER A 347 16.36 -0.91 -5.50
C SER A 347 17.34 0.02 -4.76
N GLY A 348 18.08 0.87 -5.47
CA GLY A 348 18.94 1.90 -4.85
C GLY A 348 18.11 2.87 -3.98
N PRO A 349 18.65 3.34 -2.83
CA PRO A 349 17.94 4.20 -1.88
C PRO A 349 17.53 5.57 -2.45
N GLU A 350 18.08 5.97 -3.60
CA GLU A 350 17.91 7.32 -4.13
C GLU A 350 16.66 7.56 -4.99
N GLN A 351 15.94 6.52 -5.44
CA GLN A 351 14.93 6.69 -6.49
C GLN A 351 13.47 6.77 -6.01
N SER A 352 13.14 6.47 -4.77
CA SER A 352 11.73 6.49 -4.34
C SER A 352 11.51 7.39 -3.13
N GLY A 353 10.70 8.41 -3.32
CA GLY A 353 10.27 9.34 -2.28
C GLY A 353 10.84 10.75 -2.35
N SER A 354 11.95 11.00 -3.06
CA SER A 354 12.47 12.37 -3.27
C SER A 354 11.40 13.27 -3.88
N THR A 355 10.72 12.83 -4.92
CA THR A 355 9.62 13.56 -5.58
C THR A 355 8.51 13.97 -4.62
N ILE A 356 8.14 13.11 -3.63
CA ILE A 356 7.14 13.45 -2.61
C ILE A 356 7.61 14.64 -1.80
N ILE A 357 8.84 14.57 -1.31
CA ILE A 357 9.42 15.62 -0.48
C ILE A 357 9.60 16.91 -1.28
N ASP A 358 10.14 16.83 -2.51
CA ASP A 358 10.38 17.99 -3.38
C ASP A 358 9.06 18.71 -3.70
N VAL A 359 7.98 17.98 -4.00
CA VAL A 359 6.64 18.56 -4.18
C VAL A 359 6.16 19.25 -2.90
N ILE A 360 6.38 18.66 -1.73
CA ILE A 360 5.99 19.26 -0.44
C ILE A 360 6.76 20.56 -0.19
N GLU A 361 8.06 20.57 -0.49
CA GLU A 361 8.94 21.74 -0.36
C GLU A 361 8.61 22.87 -1.36
N GLY A 362 7.81 22.59 -2.38
CA GLY A 362 7.42 23.55 -3.41
C GLY A 362 8.28 23.52 -4.66
N GLY A 363 9.15 22.51 -4.78
CA GLY A 363 9.86 22.20 -6.02
C GLY A 363 8.91 21.73 -7.13
N SER A 364 9.20 22.04 -8.37
CA SER A 364 8.62 21.35 -9.51
C SER A 364 9.44 20.08 -9.70
N PRO A 365 8.83 18.87 -9.69
CA PRO A 365 9.58 17.68 -10.05
C PRO A 365 10.15 17.86 -11.47
N GLU A 366 11.40 17.47 -11.67
CA GLU A 366 11.96 17.37 -13.02
C GLU A 366 11.07 16.43 -13.87
N PRO A 367 10.88 16.72 -15.14
CA PRO A 367 9.95 16.04 -16.03
C PRO A 367 10.30 14.56 -16.26
#